data_47fd7e34903492ed7799f6e3032b4296
#
_entry.id   47fd7e34903492ed7799f6e3032b4296
#
_cell.length_a   1.000
_cell.length_b   1.000
_cell.length_c   1.000
_cell.angle_alpha   90.00
_cell.angle_beta   90.00
_cell.angle_gamma   90.00
#
_symmetry.space_group_name_H-M   'P 1'
#
loop_
_entity.id
_entity.type
_entity.pdbx_description
1 polymer ?
#
loop_
_entity_poly.entity_id
_entity_poly.type
_entity_poly.pdbx_seq_one_letter_code
_entity_poly.pdbx_strand_id
1 'polypeptide(L)'
;MLYSLPTEIKLYIFKFLNYEDLCSMKQTNLHFRDFINNFEGELAREEFYEIDIDVDLMRGGFPKLIKPESKNVDFPLSEELEKKFKNGFTQPIPLCLSEQFAHFSYIFLTKVYNDEACYFQLQLPSIIKSKNDIKIVYFYLNKLFNCSFEYGNFKDFIFNPELIQLLFGNAKQFYIQKCKIYIDNDIGKIFGFILNNLVGEKLRIDFLLEDDILKIYKNTLFTILLNGDKFQKIKLMFDNDTKKSNNYKSVLYEQIIEHISTSKDCSKMVPVIILKFFNPKKFKLSKKAEKVEIKKLNGVKYTNYQISNIQNPKVKFSFCNKESSGDYGSEVEIKIFKEFEKI
;
A
#
# COMPACT_ATOMS: atom_id res chain seq x y z
N MET A 1 21.31 -24.89 -25.48
CA MET A 1 22.08 -24.72 -24.25
C MET A 1 21.23 -24.18 -23.07
N LEU A 2 20.44 -23.08 -23.20
CA LEU A 2 19.54 -22.59 -22.11
C LEU A 2 18.46 -23.59 -21.69
N TYR A 3 17.95 -24.42 -22.60
CA TYR A 3 16.89 -25.41 -22.32
C TYR A 3 17.29 -26.50 -21.31
N SER A 4 18.55 -26.89 -21.33
CA SER A 4 19.10 -27.97 -20.47
C SER A 4 19.54 -27.51 -19.09
N LEU A 5 19.50 -26.19 -18.80
CA LEU A 5 19.86 -25.67 -17.49
C LEU A 5 18.80 -26.02 -16.44
N PRO A 6 19.20 -26.24 -15.17
CA PRO A 6 18.27 -26.34 -14.05
C PRO A 6 17.37 -25.11 -13.95
N THR A 7 16.17 -25.29 -13.38
CA THR A 7 15.17 -24.22 -13.20
C THR A 7 15.74 -23.01 -12.46
N GLU A 8 16.50 -23.25 -11.39
CA GLU A 8 17.09 -22.23 -10.54
C GLU A 8 18.10 -21.36 -11.31
N ILE A 9 18.92 -22.00 -12.15
CA ILE A 9 19.91 -21.29 -12.99
C ILE A 9 19.20 -20.48 -14.08
N LYS A 10 18.18 -21.04 -14.72
CA LYS A 10 17.34 -20.28 -15.67
C LYS A 10 16.72 -19.07 -15.00
N LEU A 11 16.10 -19.26 -13.82
CA LEU A 11 15.47 -18.18 -13.08
C LEU A 11 16.48 -17.10 -12.70
N TYR A 12 17.67 -17.50 -12.24
CA TYR A 12 18.75 -16.56 -11.94
C TYR A 12 19.15 -15.72 -13.15
N ILE A 13 19.31 -16.32 -14.33
CA ILE A 13 19.62 -15.63 -15.57
C ILE A 13 18.48 -14.66 -15.96
N PHE A 14 17.24 -15.11 -15.90
CA PHE A 14 16.08 -14.31 -16.30
C PHE A 14 15.82 -13.11 -15.35
N LYS A 15 16.29 -13.17 -14.11
CA LYS A 15 16.25 -12.03 -13.16
C LYS A 15 17.12 -10.84 -13.58
N PHE A 16 18.11 -11.02 -14.49
CA PHE A 16 18.90 -9.93 -15.06
C PHE A 16 18.23 -9.25 -16.25
N LEU A 17 17.15 -9.82 -16.79
CA LEU A 17 16.42 -9.24 -17.92
C LEU A 17 15.40 -8.22 -17.41
N ASN A 18 15.26 -7.10 -18.14
CA ASN A 18 14.16 -6.17 -17.90
C ASN A 18 12.83 -6.74 -18.46
N TYR A 19 11.72 -6.05 -18.20
CA TYR A 19 10.40 -6.52 -18.63
C TYR A 19 10.27 -6.64 -20.17
N GLU A 20 10.85 -5.73 -20.92
CA GLU A 20 10.80 -5.71 -22.40
C GLU A 20 11.58 -6.88 -22.98
N ASP A 21 12.76 -7.18 -22.42
CA ASP A 21 13.56 -8.34 -22.79
C ASP A 21 12.80 -9.64 -22.51
N LEU A 22 12.14 -9.74 -21.35
CA LEU A 22 11.28 -10.89 -20.99
C LEU A 22 10.13 -11.03 -21.98
N CYS A 23 9.47 -9.95 -22.37
CA CYS A 23 8.43 -9.97 -23.40
C CYS A 23 8.94 -10.46 -24.75
N SER A 24 10.13 -10.01 -25.15
CA SER A 24 10.80 -10.46 -26.37
C SER A 24 11.13 -11.96 -26.29
N MET A 25 11.64 -12.42 -25.17
CA MET A 25 11.92 -13.84 -24.93
C MET A 25 10.64 -14.72 -24.96
N LYS A 26 9.52 -14.23 -24.42
CA LYS A 26 8.21 -14.92 -24.51
C LYS A 26 7.78 -15.18 -25.96
N GLN A 27 8.17 -14.30 -26.89
CA GLN A 27 7.82 -14.42 -28.32
C GLN A 27 8.70 -15.38 -29.08
N THR A 28 9.87 -15.75 -28.56
CA THR A 28 10.82 -16.64 -29.30
C THR A 28 10.34 -18.06 -29.39
N ASN A 29 9.76 -18.63 -28.32
CA ASN A 29 9.22 -19.99 -28.32
C ASN A 29 8.33 -20.29 -27.08
N LEU A 30 7.58 -21.38 -27.16
CA LEU A 30 6.64 -21.81 -26.11
C LEU A 30 7.32 -22.13 -24.78
N HIS A 31 8.51 -22.75 -24.80
CA HIS A 31 9.22 -23.13 -23.58
C HIS A 31 9.58 -21.91 -22.71
N PHE A 32 10.14 -20.85 -23.33
CA PHE A 32 10.46 -19.63 -22.60
C PHE A 32 9.20 -18.87 -22.18
N ARG A 33 8.17 -18.87 -23.02
CA ARG A 33 6.88 -18.27 -22.66
C ARG A 33 6.30 -18.94 -21.40
N ASP A 34 6.26 -20.26 -21.39
CA ASP A 34 5.69 -21.01 -20.27
C ASP A 34 6.56 -20.86 -19.02
N PHE A 35 7.89 -20.90 -19.17
CA PHE A 35 8.82 -20.64 -18.08
C PHE A 35 8.61 -19.26 -17.46
N ILE A 36 8.62 -18.19 -18.27
CA ILE A 36 8.44 -16.81 -17.78
C ILE A 36 7.07 -16.65 -17.12
N ASN A 37 6.00 -17.23 -17.69
CA ASN A 37 4.67 -17.15 -17.10
C ASN A 37 4.58 -17.86 -15.73
N ASN A 38 5.26 -19.01 -15.58
CA ASN A 38 5.29 -19.74 -14.31
C ASN A 38 6.06 -19.02 -13.20
N PHE A 39 7.03 -18.18 -13.56
CA PHE A 39 7.87 -17.42 -12.62
C PHE A 39 7.64 -15.90 -12.69
N GLU A 40 6.52 -15.46 -13.28
CA GLU A 40 6.22 -14.03 -13.51
C GLU A 40 6.28 -13.18 -12.21
N GLY A 41 5.92 -13.76 -11.07
CA GLY A 41 6.00 -13.09 -9.77
C GLY A 41 7.42 -12.82 -9.26
N GLU A 42 8.44 -13.54 -9.79
CA GLU A 42 9.84 -13.43 -9.40
C GLU A 42 10.71 -12.65 -10.41
N LEU A 43 10.17 -12.37 -11.58
CA LEU A 43 10.85 -11.70 -12.69
C LEU A 43 10.49 -10.20 -12.72
N ALA A 44 11.18 -9.45 -13.61
CA ALA A 44 10.92 -8.03 -13.79
C ALA A 44 9.46 -7.77 -14.17
N ARG A 45 8.88 -6.76 -13.55
CA ARG A 45 7.48 -6.35 -13.74
C ARG A 45 7.38 -5.24 -14.77
N GLU A 46 6.23 -5.14 -15.41
CA GLU A 46 5.91 -3.97 -16.21
C GLU A 46 5.82 -2.73 -15.31
N GLU A 47 6.58 -1.69 -15.63
CA GLU A 47 6.68 -0.50 -14.80
C GLU A 47 5.71 0.59 -15.26
N PHE A 48 4.98 1.16 -14.31
CA PHE A 48 4.15 2.32 -14.47
C PHE A 48 4.57 3.41 -13.49
N TYR A 49 4.47 4.66 -13.92
CA TYR A 49 4.70 5.79 -13.05
C TYR A 49 3.61 5.91 -11.98
N GLU A 50 2.33 5.77 -12.36
CA GLU A 50 1.21 5.95 -11.43
C GLU A 50 0.07 4.98 -11.72
N ILE A 51 -0.60 4.57 -10.63
CA ILE A 51 -1.92 3.96 -10.64
C ILE A 51 -2.87 4.78 -9.77
N ASP A 52 -4.05 5.10 -10.32
CA ASP A 52 -5.15 5.76 -9.61
C ASP A 52 -6.48 5.13 -10.02
N ILE A 53 -7.52 5.26 -9.20
CA ILE A 53 -8.85 4.71 -9.47
C ILE A 53 -9.88 5.82 -9.30
N ASP A 54 -10.77 5.98 -10.29
CA ASP A 54 -11.86 6.95 -10.25
C ASP A 54 -13.10 6.41 -10.97
N VAL A 55 -14.23 7.07 -10.78
CA VAL A 55 -15.46 6.83 -11.55
C VAL A 55 -15.67 7.89 -12.64
N ASP A 56 -14.87 8.94 -12.66
CA ASP A 56 -15.01 10.05 -13.58
C ASP A 56 -14.11 9.88 -14.81
N LEU A 57 -14.69 10.03 -16.00
CA LEU A 57 -13.99 9.90 -17.28
C LEU A 57 -12.96 11.03 -17.56
N MET A 58 -13.08 12.15 -16.84
CA MET A 58 -12.44 13.42 -17.20
C MET A 58 -11.25 13.78 -16.31
N ARG A 59 -10.28 12.89 -16.14
CA ARG A 59 -8.99 13.31 -15.54
C ARG A 59 -7.95 13.57 -16.62
N GLY A 60 -7.60 14.84 -16.79
CA GLY A 60 -6.40 15.38 -17.46
C GLY A 60 -5.97 14.73 -18.78
N GLY A 61 -6.16 15.39 -19.91
CA GLY A 61 -5.69 14.94 -21.22
C GLY A 61 -6.65 13.97 -21.93
N PHE A 62 -6.21 13.40 -23.04
CA PHE A 62 -6.96 12.37 -23.78
C PHE A 62 -6.32 11.00 -23.51
N PRO A 63 -6.72 10.27 -22.45
CA PRO A 63 -6.15 8.96 -22.16
C PRO A 63 -6.53 7.96 -23.25
N LYS A 64 -5.62 7.05 -23.56
CA LYS A 64 -5.94 5.90 -24.41
C LYS A 64 -6.89 4.98 -23.64
N LEU A 65 -8.16 5.00 -24.02
CA LEU A 65 -9.18 4.17 -23.37
C LEU A 65 -9.01 2.70 -23.77
N ILE A 66 -8.82 1.84 -22.78
CA ILE A 66 -8.80 0.39 -22.91
C ILE A 66 -10.17 -0.14 -22.48
N LYS A 67 -10.99 -0.51 -23.46
CA LYS A 67 -12.26 -1.21 -23.20
C LYS A 67 -12.00 -2.72 -23.29
N PRO A 68 -12.27 -3.48 -22.23
CA PRO A 68 -12.18 -4.92 -22.28
C PRO A 68 -13.17 -5.48 -23.30
N GLU A 69 -12.67 -6.15 -24.34
CA GLU A 69 -13.50 -6.92 -25.25
C GLU A 69 -13.64 -8.34 -24.72
N SER A 70 -14.87 -8.86 -24.70
CA SER A 70 -15.14 -10.23 -24.22
C SER A 70 -14.38 -11.30 -24.99
N LYS A 71 -14.08 -11.07 -26.28
CA LYS A 71 -13.27 -11.95 -27.12
C LYS A 71 -11.83 -12.11 -26.66
N ASN A 72 -11.24 -11.08 -26.03
CA ASN A 72 -9.87 -11.10 -25.57
C ASN A 72 -9.71 -11.79 -24.20
N VAL A 73 -10.82 -12.19 -23.57
CA VAL A 73 -10.88 -12.70 -22.21
C VAL A 73 -11.51 -14.09 -22.16
N ASP A 74 -11.56 -14.78 -23.31
CA ASP A 74 -12.14 -16.11 -23.39
C ASP A 74 -11.12 -17.17 -22.96
N PHE A 75 -10.96 -17.28 -21.65
CA PHE A 75 -10.27 -18.40 -21.01
C PHE A 75 -11.24 -19.13 -20.06
N PRO A 76 -11.11 -20.45 -19.92
CA PRO A 76 -11.91 -21.21 -18.98
C PRO A 76 -11.55 -20.77 -17.55
N LEU A 77 -12.55 -20.43 -16.75
CA LEU A 77 -12.37 -20.28 -15.30
C LEU A 77 -12.01 -21.67 -14.74
N SER A 78 -11.10 -21.73 -13.76
CA SER A 78 -10.85 -22.98 -13.06
C SER A 78 -12.13 -23.49 -12.40
N GLU A 79 -12.27 -24.82 -12.27
CA GLU A 79 -13.44 -25.41 -11.60
C GLU A 79 -13.62 -24.86 -10.18
N GLU A 80 -12.50 -24.59 -9.48
CA GLU A 80 -12.53 -24.00 -8.15
C GLU A 80 -13.12 -22.58 -8.17
N LEU A 81 -12.72 -21.75 -9.14
CA LEU A 81 -13.23 -20.39 -9.28
C LEU A 81 -14.71 -20.39 -9.72
N GLU A 82 -15.11 -21.31 -10.61
CA GLU A 82 -16.52 -21.49 -10.98
C GLU A 82 -17.38 -21.93 -9.79
N LYS A 83 -16.84 -22.82 -8.94
CA LYS A 83 -17.53 -23.28 -7.73
C LYS A 83 -17.64 -22.13 -6.69
N LYS A 84 -16.58 -21.36 -6.49
CA LYS A 84 -16.59 -20.15 -5.65
C LYS A 84 -17.61 -19.14 -6.17
N PHE A 85 -17.69 -18.96 -7.50
CA PHE A 85 -18.68 -18.11 -8.13
C PHE A 85 -20.11 -18.58 -7.85
N LYS A 86 -20.41 -19.83 -8.09
CA LYS A 86 -21.74 -20.39 -7.83
C LYS A 86 -22.16 -20.28 -6.37
N ASN A 87 -21.21 -20.41 -5.44
CA ASN A 87 -21.48 -20.42 -4.00
C ASN A 87 -21.42 -19.01 -3.37
N GLY A 88 -20.62 -18.09 -3.92
CA GLY A 88 -20.33 -16.79 -3.32
C GLY A 88 -21.06 -15.60 -3.93
N PHE A 89 -21.58 -15.73 -5.14
CA PHE A 89 -22.22 -14.61 -5.86
C PHE A 89 -23.75 -14.61 -5.80
N THR A 90 -24.29 -14.90 -4.64
CA THR A 90 -25.72 -14.67 -4.39
C THR A 90 -26.05 -13.17 -4.36
N GLN A 91 -25.05 -12.31 -4.14
CA GLN A 91 -25.15 -10.85 -4.18
C GLN A 91 -24.05 -10.24 -5.05
N PRO A 92 -24.35 -9.11 -5.74
CA PRO A 92 -23.36 -8.37 -6.52
C PRO A 92 -22.19 -7.90 -5.64
N ILE A 93 -20.95 -8.08 -6.11
CA ILE A 93 -19.75 -7.68 -5.38
C ILE A 93 -19.13 -6.43 -6.05
N PRO A 94 -18.89 -5.34 -5.31
CA PRO A 94 -18.24 -4.16 -5.85
C PRO A 94 -16.76 -4.43 -6.15
N LEU A 95 -16.25 -3.87 -7.24
CA LEU A 95 -14.82 -3.89 -7.59
C LEU A 95 -13.98 -3.12 -6.58
N CYS A 96 -14.48 -1.96 -6.19
CA CYS A 96 -13.82 -1.05 -5.25
C CYS A 96 -14.71 -0.78 -4.03
N LEU A 97 -14.07 -0.43 -2.91
CA LEU A 97 -14.74 0.12 -1.74
C LEU A 97 -15.05 1.60 -2.06
N SER A 98 -16.31 1.93 -2.15
CA SER A 98 -16.79 3.31 -2.33
C SER A 98 -18.30 3.35 -2.11
N GLU A 99 -18.79 4.48 -1.61
CA GLU A 99 -20.23 4.77 -1.53
C GLU A 99 -20.80 5.27 -2.87
N GLN A 100 -19.92 5.65 -3.80
CA GLN A 100 -20.33 6.11 -5.12
C GLN A 100 -20.50 4.93 -6.07
N PHE A 101 -21.72 4.70 -6.52
CA PHE A 101 -22.04 3.64 -7.48
C PHE A 101 -22.14 4.21 -8.89
N ALA A 102 -21.08 4.02 -9.68
CA ALA A 102 -21.12 4.21 -11.12
C ALA A 102 -21.23 2.85 -11.83
N HIS A 103 -21.60 2.85 -13.12
CA HIS A 103 -21.64 1.61 -13.92
C HIS A 103 -20.25 1.02 -14.15
N PHE A 104 -19.23 1.88 -14.21
CA PHE A 104 -17.84 1.50 -14.45
C PHE A 104 -16.91 2.19 -13.47
N SER A 105 -15.84 1.50 -13.12
CA SER A 105 -14.67 2.07 -12.46
C SER A 105 -13.55 2.21 -13.49
N TYR A 106 -12.87 3.33 -13.46
CA TYR A 106 -11.76 3.61 -14.36
C TYR A 106 -10.45 3.53 -13.59
N ILE A 107 -9.54 2.67 -14.06
CA ILE A 107 -8.19 2.58 -13.51
C ILE A 107 -7.29 3.38 -14.46
N PHE A 108 -6.72 4.44 -13.93
CA PHE A 108 -5.78 5.29 -14.64
C PHE A 108 -4.36 4.78 -14.43
N LEU A 109 -3.65 4.58 -15.53
CA LEU A 109 -2.27 4.13 -15.54
C LEU A 109 -1.44 5.15 -16.30
N THR A 110 -0.35 5.62 -15.70
CA THR A 110 0.57 6.54 -16.33
C THR A 110 1.90 5.85 -16.57
N LYS A 111 2.42 5.94 -17.81
CA LYS A 111 3.81 5.62 -18.14
C LYS A 111 4.53 6.87 -18.54
N VAL A 112 5.82 6.94 -18.26
CA VAL A 112 6.68 8.03 -18.70
C VAL A 112 7.74 7.47 -19.66
N TYR A 113 7.78 7.99 -20.88
CA TYR A 113 8.77 7.67 -21.90
C TYR A 113 9.47 8.95 -22.35
N ASN A 114 10.80 9.02 -22.21
CA ASN A 114 11.59 10.19 -22.63
C ASN A 114 11.01 11.52 -22.12
N ASP A 115 10.65 11.56 -20.82
CA ASP A 115 10.01 12.70 -20.14
C ASP A 115 8.58 13.05 -20.63
N GLU A 116 8.00 12.26 -21.51
CA GLU A 116 6.60 12.41 -21.93
C GLU A 116 5.69 11.42 -21.20
N ALA A 117 4.59 11.92 -20.64
CA ALA A 117 3.61 11.09 -19.95
C ALA A 117 2.58 10.51 -20.92
N CYS A 118 2.45 9.20 -20.94
CA CYS A 118 1.41 8.45 -21.66
C CYS A 118 0.35 7.97 -20.68
N TYR A 119 -0.90 8.33 -20.93
CA TYR A 119 -2.03 8.00 -20.07
C TYR A 119 -2.86 6.88 -20.66
N PHE A 120 -3.18 5.90 -19.84
CA PHE A 120 -4.06 4.80 -20.18
C PHE A 120 -5.23 4.79 -19.18
N GLN A 121 -6.41 4.49 -19.68
CA GLN A 121 -7.62 4.38 -18.87
C GLN A 121 -8.25 3.02 -19.12
N LEU A 122 -8.20 2.15 -18.11
CA LEU A 122 -8.81 0.83 -18.14
C LEU A 122 -10.22 0.92 -17.55
N GLN A 123 -11.24 0.62 -18.35
CA GLN A 123 -12.62 0.60 -17.92
C GLN A 123 -13.00 -0.80 -17.42
N LEU A 124 -13.38 -0.95 -16.14
CA LEU A 124 -13.85 -2.21 -15.58
C LEU A 124 -15.28 -2.08 -15.02
N PRO A 125 -16.04 -3.19 -14.93
CA PRO A 125 -17.33 -3.18 -14.24
C PRO A 125 -17.15 -2.77 -12.77
N SER A 126 -17.89 -1.77 -12.30
CA SER A 126 -17.86 -1.37 -10.89
C SER A 126 -18.50 -2.40 -9.98
N ILE A 127 -19.45 -3.15 -10.50
CA ILE A 127 -20.16 -4.22 -9.78
C ILE A 127 -20.12 -5.49 -10.62
N ILE A 128 -19.60 -6.55 -10.03
CA ILE A 128 -19.50 -7.87 -10.65
C ILE A 128 -20.84 -8.60 -10.49
N LYS A 129 -21.53 -8.84 -11.59
CA LYS A 129 -22.87 -9.45 -11.64
C LYS A 129 -22.94 -10.70 -12.50
N SER A 130 -21.96 -10.90 -13.37
CA SER A 130 -21.97 -11.97 -14.36
C SER A 130 -20.65 -12.73 -14.41
N LYS A 131 -20.69 -13.95 -14.99
CA LYS A 131 -19.49 -14.76 -15.26
C LYS A 131 -18.51 -14.03 -16.19
N ASN A 132 -19.04 -13.21 -17.10
CA ASN A 132 -18.20 -12.39 -17.99
C ASN A 132 -17.49 -11.27 -17.25
N ASP A 133 -18.18 -10.58 -16.32
CA ASP A 133 -17.54 -9.57 -15.48
C ASP A 133 -16.37 -10.14 -14.68
N ILE A 134 -16.55 -11.36 -14.12
CA ILE A 134 -15.48 -12.04 -13.38
C ILE A 134 -14.29 -12.31 -14.27
N LYS A 135 -14.50 -12.85 -15.47
CA LYS A 135 -13.40 -13.14 -16.40
C LYS A 135 -12.62 -11.86 -16.70
N ILE A 136 -13.33 -10.78 -17.02
CA ILE A 136 -12.74 -9.46 -17.30
C ILE A 136 -11.93 -8.98 -16.10
N VAL A 137 -12.56 -8.92 -14.92
CA VAL A 137 -11.92 -8.41 -13.70
C VAL A 137 -10.73 -9.29 -13.30
N TYR A 138 -10.88 -10.61 -13.31
CA TYR A 138 -9.79 -11.54 -13.02
C TYR A 138 -8.59 -11.31 -13.94
N PHE A 139 -8.82 -11.24 -15.25
CA PHE A 139 -7.75 -11.07 -16.23
C PHE A 139 -6.99 -9.76 -16.02
N TYR A 140 -7.70 -8.63 -15.88
CA TYR A 140 -7.04 -7.33 -15.75
C TYR A 140 -6.41 -7.12 -14.37
N LEU A 141 -7.06 -7.56 -13.28
CA LEU A 141 -6.43 -7.50 -11.97
C LEU A 141 -5.18 -8.37 -11.92
N ASN A 142 -5.20 -9.58 -12.52
CA ASN A 142 -4.00 -10.41 -12.59
C ASN A 142 -2.84 -9.71 -13.33
N LYS A 143 -3.14 -8.98 -14.42
CA LYS A 143 -2.13 -8.16 -15.10
C LYS A 143 -1.60 -7.05 -14.18
N LEU A 144 -2.48 -6.32 -13.49
CA LEU A 144 -2.07 -5.24 -12.58
C LEU A 144 -1.22 -5.75 -11.41
N PHE A 145 -1.48 -6.95 -10.89
CA PHE A 145 -0.63 -7.56 -9.86
C PHE A 145 0.78 -7.89 -10.35
N ASN A 146 0.96 -8.07 -11.65
CA ASN A 146 2.25 -8.33 -12.29
C ASN A 146 2.95 -7.05 -12.75
N CYS A 147 2.37 -5.88 -12.46
CA CYS A 147 3.00 -4.57 -12.67
C CYS A 147 3.66 -4.05 -11.39
N SER A 148 4.57 -3.09 -11.54
CA SER A 148 5.07 -2.24 -10.48
C SER A 148 4.71 -0.79 -10.74
N PHE A 149 4.40 -0.05 -9.67
CA PHE A 149 3.99 1.34 -9.76
C PHE A 149 4.90 2.21 -8.87
N GLU A 150 5.40 3.33 -9.40
CA GLU A 150 6.15 4.26 -8.58
C GLU A 150 5.23 4.99 -7.59
N TYR A 151 4.06 5.40 -8.06
CA TYR A 151 3.06 6.09 -7.25
C TYR A 151 1.71 5.37 -7.29
N GLY A 152 1.00 5.37 -6.15
CA GLY A 152 -0.41 5.02 -6.06
C GLY A 152 -1.12 6.00 -5.15
N ASN A 153 -2.25 6.54 -5.60
CA ASN A 153 -3.04 7.53 -4.86
C ASN A 153 -4.48 7.05 -4.77
N PHE A 154 -4.86 6.52 -3.62
CA PHE A 154 -6.19 5.97 -3.35
C PHE A 154 -6.95 6.93 -2.44
N LYS A 155 -7.79 7.77 -3.01
CA LYS A 155 -8.56 8.77 -2.28
C LYS A 155 -9.97 8.25 -1.96
N ASP A 156 -10.75 8.00 -2.99
CA ASP A 156 -12.18 7.66 -2.85
C ASP A 156 -12.45 6.19 -3.21
N PHE A 157 -11.50 5.54 -3.90
CA PHE A 157 -11.65 4.18 -4.41
C PHE A 157 -10.43 3.33 -4.06
N ILE A 158 -10.68 2.20 -3.42
CA ILE A 158 -9.68 1.17 -3.12
C ILE A 158 -10.24 -0.16 -3.59
N PHE A 159 -9.43 -1.02 -4.19
CA PHE A 159 -9.87 -2.36 -4.59
C PHE A 159 -10.46 -3.12 -3.40
N ASN A 160 -11.59 -3.77 -3.63
CA ASN A 160 -12.26 -4.56 -2.60
C ASN A 160 -11.42 -5.80 -2.22
N PRO A 161 -10.88 -5.89 -1.00
CA PRO A 161 -10.04 -7.01 -0.58
C PRO A 161 -10.80 -8.34 -0.54
N GLU A 162 -12.12 -8.32 -0.29
CA GLU A 162 -12.95 -9.52 -0.30
C GLU A 162 -13.04 -10.12 -1.72
N LEU A 163 -13.15 -9.24 -2.74
CA LEU A 163 -13.12 -9.65 -4.13
C LEU A 163 -11.76 -10.22 -4.52
N ILE A 164 -10.66 -9.54 -4.13
CA ILE A 164 -9.30 -10.02 -4.39
C ILE A 164 -9.11 -11.39 -3.76
N GLN A 165 -9.50 -11.55 -2.49
CA GLN A 165 -9.43 -12.81 -1.76
C GLN A 165 -10.23 -13.92 -2.46
N LEU A 166 -11.43 -13.61 -2.96
CA LEU A 166 -12.28 -14.56 -3.66
C LEU A 166 -11.66 -15.02 -4.98
N LEU A 167 -11.09 -14.09 -5.76
CA LEU A 167 -10.53 -14.38 -7.08
C LEU A 167 -9.14 -15.03 -7.01
N PHE A 168 -8.28 -14.60 -6.09
CA PHE A 168 -6.85 -14.92 -6.10
C PHE A 168 -6.34 -15.57 -4.80
N GLY A 169 -7.15 -15.62 -3.75
CA GLY A 169 -6.68 -15.99 -2.42
C GLY A 169 -5.73 -14.93 -1.84
N ASN A 170 -4.86 -15.35 -0.90
CA ASN A 170 -3.98 -14.41 -0.18
C ASN A 170 -2.65 -14.10 -0.91
N ALA A 171 -2.42 -14.66 -2.10
CA ALA A 171 -1.10 -14.64 -2.73
C ALA A 171 -0.80 -13.40 -3.56
N LYS A 172 -1.80 -12.56 -3.88
CA LYS A 172 -1.64 -11.45 -4.83
C LYS A 172 -1.53 -10.11 -4.12
N GLN A 173 -0.45 -9.39 -4.43
CA GLN A 173 -0.14 -8.09 -3.85
C GLN A 173 0.20 -7.08 -4.96
N PHE A 174 -0.29 -5.85 -4.81
CA PHE A 174 0.15 -4.71 -5.60
C PHE A 174 1.50 -4.23 -5.08
N TYR A 175 2.46 -4.07 -5.99
CA TYR A 175 3.74 -3.46 -5.69
C TYR A 175 3.71 -1.98 -6.04
N ILE A 176 3.63 -1.10 -5.03
CA ILE A 176 3.54 0.35 -5.19
C ILE A 176 4.60 1.01 -4.32
N GLN A 177 5.65 1.58 -4.94
CA GLN A 177 6.78 2.13 -4.19
C GLN A 177 6.37 3.24 -3.22
N LYS A 178 5.50 4.16 -3.66
CA LYS A 178 5.02 5.30 -2.86
C LYS A 178 3.49 5.32 -2.88
N CYS A 179 2.86 4.68 -1.93
CA CYS A 179 1.41 4.59 -1.83
C CYS A 179 0.85 5.64 -0.87
N LYS A 180 -0.20 6.33 -1.28
CA LYS A 180 -0.98 7.24 -0.46
C LYS A 180 -2.43 6.77 -0.41
N ILE A 181 -2.96 6.64 0.80
CA ILE A 181 -4.33 6.19 1.07
C ILE A 181 -5.01 7.22 1.96
N TYR A 182 -6.21 7.62 1.58
CA TYR A 182 -7.10 8.43 2.41
C TYR A 182 -8.15 7.53 3.04
N ILE A 183 -8.43 7.75 4.32
CA ILE A 183 -9.39 6.95 5.07
C ILE A 183 -10.45 7.89 5.64
N ASP A 184 -11.69 7.72 5.16
CA ASP A 184 -12.90 8.41 5.64
C ASP A 184 -13.97 7.42 6.12
N ASN A 185 -14.06 6.23 5.52
CA ASN A 185 -15.00 5.17 5.87
C ASN A 185 -14.38 3.78 5.61
N ASP A 186 -15.13 2.68 5.76
CA ASP A 186 -14.71 1.29 5.49
C ASP A 186 -13.32 0.88 6.03
N ILE A 187 -12.90 1.46 7.17
CA ILE A 187 -11.55 1.36 7.74
C ILE A 187 -11.05 -0.08 7.84
N GLY A 188 -11.92 -0.99 8.31
CA GLY A 188 -11.56 -2.40 8.48
C GLY A 188 -11.16 -3.06 7.17
N LYS A 189 -11.89 -2.77 6.09
CA LYS A 189 -11.60 -3.30 4.75
C LYS A 189 -10.37 -2.66 4.15
N ILE A 190 -10.18 -1.35 4.33
CA ILE A 190 -8.98 -0.63 3.89
C ILE A 190 -7.74 -1.18 4.58
N PHE A 191 -7.78 -1.42 5.89
CA PHE A 191 -6.68 -2.06 6.60
C PHE A 191 -6.45 -3.50 6.13
N GLY A 192 -7.52 -4.24 5.81
CA GLY A 192 -7.44 -5.56 5.17
C GLY A 192 -6.68 -5.50 3.83
N PHE A 193 -6.98 -4.52 2.98
CA PHE A 193 -6.25 -4.28 1.73
C PHE A 193 -4.78 -3.97 1.98
N ILE A 194 -4.45 -3.05 2.91
CA ILE A 194 -3.06 -2.71 3.24
C ILE A 194 -2.28 -3.93 3.74
N LEU A 195 -2.87 -4.70 4.65
CA LEU A 195 -2.20 -5.84 5.26
C LEU A 195 -2.01 -7.02 4.31
N ASN A 196 -2.97 -7.27 3.42
CA ASN A 196 -2.97 -8.47 2.60
C ASN A 196 -2.53 -8.22 1.16
N ASN A 197 -2.88 -7.06 0.58
CA ASN A 197 -2.78 -6.83 -0.85
C ASN A 197 -1.81 -5.74 -1.26
N LEU A 198 -1.10 -5.08 -0.32
CA LEU A 198 -0.19 -3.99 -0.64
C LEU A 198 1.22 -4.29 -0.13
N VAL A 199 2.22 -3.98 -0.97
CA VAL A 199 3.64 -3.98 -0.63
C VAL A 199 4.32 -2.81 -1.34
N GLY A 200 5.32 -2.20 -0.69
CA GLY A 200 6.04 -1.07 -1.28
C GLY A 200 7.07 -0.46 -0.34
N GLU A 201 7.72 0.61 -0.78
CA GLU A 201 8.74 1.28 0.03
C GLU A 201 8.13 2.23 1.06
N LYS A 202 7.17 3.09 0.60
CA LYS A 202 6.60 4.17 1.41
C LYS A 202 5.07 4.10 1.40
N LEU A 203 4.48 3.98 2.58
CA LEU A 203 3.05 4.06 2.79
C LEU A 203 2.70 5.34 3.54
N ARG A 204 1.77 6.13 3.00
CA ARG A 204 1.16 7.26 3.69
C ARG A 204 -0.33 7.01 3.86
N ILE A 205 -0.82 7.17 5.09
CA ILE A 205 -2.23 7.06 5.42
C ILE A 205 -2.69 8.40 5.99
N ASP A 206 -3.65 9.03 5.33
CA ASP A 206 -4.28 10.28 5.76
C ASP A 206 -5.66 9.96 6.35
N PHE A 207 -5.82 10.18 7.66
CA PHE A 207 -7.07 9.95 8.37
C PHE A 207 -7.91 11.22 8.38
N LEU A 208 -9.09 11.16 7.76
CA LEU A 208 -10.09 12.23 7.73
C LEU A 208 -11.21 12.01 8.77
N LEU A 209 -10.98 11.11 9.74
CA LEU A 209 -11.97 10.54 10.64
C LEU A 209 -11.97 11.16 12.03
N GLU A 210 -13.10 10.96 12.73
CA GLU A 210 -13.22 11.26 14.15
C GLU A 210 -12.39 10.30 15.02
N ASP A 211 -11.87 10.80 16.13
CA ASP A 211 -10.95 10.09 17.03
C ASP A 211 -11.50 8.76 17.60
N ASP A 212 -12.80 8.61 17.79
CA ASP A 212 -13.39 7.41 18.39
C ASP A 212 -13.24 6.18 17.50
N ILE A 213 -13.20 6.36 16.20
CA ILE A 213 -13.03 5.30 15.21
C ILE A 213 -11.59 4.75 15.26
N LEU A 214 -10.60 5.62 15.39
CA LEU A 214 -9.20 5.22 15.52
C LEU A 214 -8.94 4.36 16.77
N LYS A 215 -9.73 4.54 17.84
CA LYS A 215 -9.64 3.73 19.04
C LYS A 215 -10.00 2.27 18.79
N ILE A 216 -11.02 2.03 17.97
CA ILE A 216 -11.47 0.67 17.62
C ILE A 216 -10.36 -0.05 16.84
N TYR A 217 -9.71 0.63 15.92
CA TYR A 217 -8.74 0.05 14.99
C TYR A 217 -7.27 0.21 15.41
N LYS A 218 -6.98 0.71 16.61
CA LYS A 218 -5.61 0.96 17.08
C LYS A 218 -4.69 -0.26 16.97
N ASN A 219 -5.19 -1.46 17.30
CA ASN A 219 -4.41 -2.69 17.25
C ASN A 219 -4.09 -3.09 15.81
N THR A 220 -5.05 -2.96 14.89
CA THR A 220 -4.84 -3.22 13.47
C THR A 220 -3.86 -2.24 12.86
N LEU A 221 -3.98 -0.95 13.22
CA LEU A 221 -3.04 0.08 12.80
C LEU A 221 -1.63 -0.20 13.34
N PHE A 222 -1.53 -0.62 14.59
CA PHE A 222 -0.26 -1.04 15.17
C PHE A 222 0.33 -2.27 14.43
N THR A 223 -0.50 -3.24 14.03
CA THR A 223 -0.08 -4.38 13.21
C THR A 223 0.51 -3.91 11.87
N ILE A 224 -0.03 -2.85 11.24
CA ILE A 224 0.54 -2.29 10.02
C ILE A 224 1.97 -1.76 10.28
N LEU A 225 2.22 -1.14 11.45
CA LEU A 225 3.57 -0.66 11.83
C LEU A 225 4.56 -1.79 12.14
N LEU A 226 4.08 -3.03 12.32
CA LEU A 226 4.91 -4.23 12.49
C LEU A 226 5.19 -4.98 11.17
N ASN A 227 4.87 -4.39 10.00
CA ASN A 227 5.14 -4.99 8.69
C ASN A 227 6.37 -4.36 8.01
N GLY A 228 7.52 -4.35 8.70
CA GLY A 228 8.77 -3.83 8.18
C GLY A 228 9.36 -4.63 7.01
N ASP A 229 8.88 -5.84 6.78
CA ASP A 229 9.15 -6.65 5.59
C ASP A 229 8.38 -6.15 4.35
N LYS A 230 7.26 -5.45 4.54
CA LYS A 230 6.45 -4.89 3.44
C LYS A 230 6.76 -3.42 3.18
N PHE A 231 7.09 -2.64 4.21
CA PHE A 231 7.27 -1.20 4.11
C PHE A 231 8.54 -0.74 4.81
N GLN A 232 9.33 0.13 4.15
CA GLN A 232 10.49 0.76 4.76
C GLN A 232 10.12 2.03 5.55
N LYS A 233 9.02 2.67 5.16
CA LYS A 233 8.55 3.90 5.79
C LYS A 233 7.03 3.97 5.80
N ILE A 234 6.48 4.28 6.97
CA ILE A 234 5.04 4.55 7.14
C ILE A 234 4.85 5.95 7.71
N LYS A 235 3.99 6.74 7.06
CA LYS A 235 3.56 8.06 7.54
C LYS A 235 2.07 8.03 7.81
N LEU A 236 1.68 8.32 9.04
CA LEU A 236 0.30 8.46 9.49
C LEU A 236 0.00 9.93 9.74
N MET A 237 -1.01 10.45 9.05
CA MET A 237 -1.45 11.84 9.18
C MET A 237 -2.85 11.87 9.79
N PHE A 238 -2.97 12.56 10.91
CA PHE A 238 -4.22 12.69 11.66
C PHE A 238 -4.71 14.14 11.53
N ASP A 239 -5.62 14.37 10.59
CA ASP A 239 -6.26 15.65 10.40
C ASP A 239 -7.49 15.73 11.32
N ASN A 240 -7.59 16.81 12.09
CA ASN A 240 -8.70 17.03 13.01
C ASN A 240 -9.19 18.45 12.88
N ASP A 241 -10.23 18.61 12.07
CA ASP A 241 -11.07 19.83 12.13
C ASP A 241 -12.02 19.83 13.33
N THR A 242 -12.17 18.70 14.05
CA THR A 242 -13.12 18.59 15.16
C THR A 242 -12.45 18.84 16.50
N LYS A 243 -12.99 19.84 17.25
CA LYS A 243 -12.52 20.30 18.56
C LYS A 243 -12.63 19.27 19.70
N LYS A 244 -13.05 18.03 19.45
CA LYS A 244 -13.55 17.13 20.50
C LYS A 244 -12.59 16.12 21.11
N SER A 245 -11.49 15.74 20.51
CA SER A 245 -10.69 14.70 21.16
C SER A 245 -9.21 14.69 20.81
N ASN A 246 -8.36 14.55 21.83
CA ASN A 246 -6.90 14.53 21.70
C ASN A 246 -6.25 13.37 22.49
N ASN A 247 -7.02 12.45 23.04
CA ASN A 247 -6.47 11.42 23.93
C ASN A 247 -5.91 10.22 23.16
N TYR A 248 -6.43 9.92 21.96
CA TYR A 248 -6.08 8.68 21.24
C TYR A 248 -4.78 8.78 20.44
N LYS A 249 -4.40 9.99 20.05
CA LYS A 249 -3.10 10.26 19.40
C LYS A 249 -1.94 9.89 20.32
N SER A 250 -2.10 10.13 21.63
CA SER A 250 -1.15 9.69 22.64
C SER A 250 -1.13 8.17 22.80
N VAL A 251 -2.27 7.46 22.64
CA VAL A 251 -2.37 6.02 22.83
C VAL A 251 -1.53 5.22 21.82
N LEU A 252 -1.59 5.57 20.52
CA LEU A 252 -0.75 4.90 19.51
C LEU A 252 0.73 5.16 19.75
N TYR A 253 1.09 6.41 20.06
CA TYR A 253 2.46 6.79 20.41
C TYR A 253 2.97 6.02 21.62
N GLU A 254 2.19 5.96 22.71
CA GLU A 254 2.54 5.20 23.91
C GLU A 254 2.64 3.68 23.62
N GLN A 255 1.77 3.13 22.78
CA GLN A 255 1.84 1.74 22.36
C GLN A 255 3.12 1.43 21.58
N ILE A 256 3.56 2.34 20.69
CA ILE A 256 4.83 2.22 19.98
C ILE A 256 6.00 2.23 20.97
N ILE A 257 6.02 3.17 21.91
CA ILE A 257 7.07 3.27 22.93
C ILE A 257 7.10 2.02 23.83
N GLU A 258 5.93 1.56 24.27
CA GLU A 258 5.83 0.36 25.10
C GLU A 258 6.41 -0.85 24.37
N HIS A 259 6.02 -1.05 23.11
CA HIS A 259 6.53 -2.13 22.29
C HIS A 259 8.07 -2.04 22.11
N ILE A 260 8.57 -0.86 21.73
CA ILE A 260 10.03 -0.64 21.58
C ILE A 260 10.77 -0.97 22.86
N SER A 261 10.24 -0.54 24.01
CA SER A 261 10.94 -0.69 25.29
C SER A 261 10.87 -2.09 25.89
N THR A 262 9.82 -2.88 25.60
CA THR A 262 9.57 -4.15 26.30
C THR A 262 9.55 -5.39 25.41
N SER A 263 9.40 -5.25 24.09
CA SER A 263 9.32 -6.39 23.18
C SER A 263 10.63 -7.14 23.10
N LYS A 264 10.57 -8.47 23.07
CA LYS A 264 11.75 -9.32 22.82
C LYS A 264 12.28 -9.18 21.39
N ASP A 265 11.39 -8.84 20.46
CA ASP A 265 11.73 -8.69 19.06
C ASP A 265 11.07 -7.45 18.43
N CYS A 266 11.92 -6.51 18.00
CA CYS A 266 11.52 -5.33 17.24
C CYS A 266 11.97 -5.42 15.76
N SER A 267 12.38 -6.62 15.27
CA SER A 267 12.91 -6.77 13.91
C SER A 267 11.86 -6.44 12.85
N LYS A 268 10.60 -6.82 13.11
CA LYS A 268 9.47 -6.60 12.22
C LYS A 268 8.93 -5.17 12.21
N MET A 269 9.37 -4.31 13.11
CA MET A 269 8.94 -2.91 13.06
C MET A 269 9.46 -2.23 11.81
N VAL A 270 8.58 -1.42 11.21
CA VAL A 270 8.94 -0.55 10.09
C VAL A 270 10.11 0.35 10.49
N PRO A 271 11.19 0.41 9.68
CA PRO A 271 12.39 1.17 10.00
C PRO A 271 12.16 2.66 10.28
N VAL A 272 11.21 3.27 9.54
CA VAL A 272 10.89 4.70 9.70
C VAL A 272 9.38 4.89 9.88
N ILE A 273 8.97 5.38 11.03
CA ILE A 273 7.58 5.72 11.33
C ILE A 273 7.47 7.23 11.51
N ILE A 274 6.50 7.85 10.86
CA ILE A 274 6.19 9.28 11.00
C ILE A 274 4.73 9.42 11.45
N LEU A 275 4.53 10.04 12.60
CA LEU A 275 3.21 10.42 13.09
C LEU A 275 3.07 11.93 12.97
N LYS A 276 2.05 12.41 12.25
CA LYS A 276 1.78 13.84 12.09
C LYS A 276 0.39 14.16 12.64
N PHE A 277 0.35 15.11 13.55
CA PHE A 277 -0.86 15.55 14.23
C PHE A 277 -1.11 17.03 13.97
N PHE A 278 -2.32 17.37 13.59
CA PHE A 278 -2.77 18.77 13.49
C PHE A 278 -3.53 19.15 14.75
N ASN A 279 -3.30 20.38 15.24
CA ASN A 279 -3.91 20.94 16.43
C ASN A 279 -3.88 20.02 17.67
N PRO A 280 -2.73 19.40 18.01
CA PRO A 280 -2.67 18.53 19.17
C PRO A 280 -2.83 19.36 20.46
N LYS A 281 -3.62 18.86 21.41
CA LYS A 281 -3.49 19.30 22.80
C LYS A 281 -2.10 18.89 23.29
N LYS A 282 -1.53 19.63 24.26
CA LYS A 282 -0.14 19.48 24.75
C LYS A 282 0.38 18.07 24.64
N PHE A 283 1.31 17.85 23.71
CA PHE A 283 2.02 16.59 23.58
C PHE A 283 2.95 16.42 24.78
N LYS A 284 2.89 15.26 25.45
CA LYS A 284 3.77 14.94 26.59
C LYS A 284 4.84 13.96 26.12
N LEU A 285 6.07 14.29 26.45
CA LEU A 285 7.19 13.38 26.25
C LEU A 285 7.05 12.17 27.16
N SER A 286 7.38 10.98 26.65
CA SER A 286 7.36 9.75 27.44
C SER A 286 8.41 9.81 28.57
N LYS A 287 8.07 9.22 29.73
CA LYS A 287 9.03 9.07 30.85
C LYS A 287 10.20 8.15 30.53
N LYS A 288 10.09 7.32 29.47
CA LYS A 288 11.14 6.43 28.99
C LYS A 288 12.14 7.10 28.04
N ALA A 289 11.96 8.41 27.77
CA ALA A 289 12.85 9.17 26.90
C ALA A 289 14.23 9.36 27.54
N GLU A 290 15.26 8.96 26.83
CA GLU A 290 16.68 9.12 27.22
C GLU A 290 17.35 10.16 26.31
N LYS A 291 18.44 10.77 26.77
CA LYS A 291 19.25 11.74 26.00
C LYS A 291 18.44 12.85 25.35
N VAL A 292 17.57 13.47 26.11
CA VAL A 292 16.64 14.50 25.61
C VAL A 292 17.40 15.77 25.28
N GLU A 293 17.35 16.19 24.02
CA GLU A 293 17.86 17.47 23.53
C GLU A 293 16.74 18.32 22.95
N ILE A 294 16.66 19.59 23.36
CA ILE A 294 15.66 20.53 22.84
C ILE A 294 16.38 21.66 22.11
N LYS A 295 16.01 21.88 20.84
CA LYS A 295 16.51 22.98 20.01
C LYS A 295 15.35 23.77 19.44
N LYS A 296 15.53 25.11 19.35
CA LYS A 296 14.58 25.99 18.65
C LYS A 296 15.29 26.60 17.44
N LEU A 297 14.69 26.46 16.26
CA LEU A 297 15.20 27.01 15.01
C LEU A 297 14.05 27.62 14.22
N ASN A 298 14.15 28.90 13.85
CA ASN A 298 13.14 29.59 13.04
C ASN A 298 11.70 29.45 13.58
N GLY A 299 11.50 29.57 14.89
CA GLY A 299 10.20 29.46 15.55
C GLY A 299 9.71 27.99 15.74
N VAL A 300 10.42 27.02 15.19
CA VAL A 300 10.09 25.60 15.30
C VAL A 300 10.87 25.00 16.48
N LYS A 301 10.18 24.23 17.32
CA LYS A 301 10.80 23.48 18.43
C LYS A 301 11.06 22.05 17.98
N TYR A 302 12.31 21.60 18.16
CA TYR A 302 12.74 20.23 17.94
C TYR A 302 13.09 19.58 19.26
N THR A 303 12.53 18.40 19.54
CA THR A 303 12.89 17.60 20.72
C THR A 303 13.39 16.25 20.25
N ASN A 304 14.69 16.01 20.36
CA ASN A 304 15.34 14.74 20.00
C ASN A 304 15.56 13.92 21.27
N TYR A 305 15.31 12.61 21.19
CA TYR A 305 15.54 11.67 22.30
C TYR A 305 15.65 10.24 21.79
N GLN A 306 16.07 9.33 22.64
CA GLN A 306 16.17 7.91 22.36
C GLN A 306 15.26 7.10 23.29
N ILE A 307 14.81 5.95 22.81
CA ILE A 307 14.17 4.90 23.62
C ILE A 307 14.99 3.63 23.41
N SER A 308 15.49 3.07 24.49
CA SER A 308 16.24 1.82 24.50
C SER A 308 15.31 0.66 24.88
N ASN A 309 15.55 -0.51 24.29
CA ASN A 309 14.84 -1.72 24.67
C ASN A 309 15.44 -2.27 25.99
N ILE A 310 14.59 -2.56 26.97
CA ILE A 310 15.01 -3.03 28.30
C ILE A 310 15.67 -4.42 28.22
N GLN A 311 15.13 -5.29 27.34
CA GLN A 311 15.62 -6.67 27.20
C GLN A 311 16.87 -6.78 26.33
N ASN A 312 17.02 -5.87 25.35
CA ASN A 312 18.19 -5.76 24.49
C ASN A 312 18.59 -4.29 24.30
N PRO A 313 19.45 -3.74 25.20
CA PRO A 313 19.87 -2.33 25.15
C PRO A 313 20.60 -1.90 23.87
N LYS A 314 21.02 -2.86 23.03
CA LYS A 314 21.57 -2.56 21.70
C LYS A 314 20.51 -2.12 20.71
N VAL A 315 19.26 -2.56 20.91
CA VAL A 315 18.11 -2.13 20.09
C VAL A 315 17.63 -0.77 20.59
N LYS A 316 17.87 0.26 19.78
CA LYS A 316 17.51 1.65 20.07
C LYS A 316 16.72 2.25 18.94
N PHE A 317 15.83 3.17 19.30
CA PHE A 317 15.08 3.98 18.36
C PHE A 317 15.31 5.46 18.68
N SER A 318 15.67 6.22 17.67
CA SER A 318 15.78 7.68 17.77
C SER A 318 14.45 8.33 17.42
N PHE A 319 14.08 9.33 18.18
CA PHE A 319 12.88 10.13 18.03
C PHE A 319 13.23 11.58 17.77
N CYS A 320 12.53 12.20 16.84
CA CYS A 320 12.61 13.63 16.57
C CYS A 320 11.18 14.20 16.52
N ASN A 321 10.80 14.94 17.52
CA ASN A 321 9.53 15.66 17.56
C ASN A 321 9.75 17.07 17.04
N LYS A 322 9.03 17.44 16.00
CA LYS A 322 8.99 18.79 15.43
C LYS A 322 7.65 19.43 15.81
N GLU A 323 7.67 20.50 16.57
CA GLU A 323 6.50 21.29 16.96
C GLU A 323 6.56 22.66 16.25
N SER A 324 5.57 22.97 15.44
CA SER A 324 5.45 24.24 14.72
C SER A 324 4.05 24.83 14.90
N SER A 325 3.97 26.16 14.83
CA SER A 325 2.70 26.89 14.78
C SER A 325 2.69 27.71 13.51
N GLY A 326 1.61 27.65 12.74
CA GLY A 326 1.42 28.40 11.51
C GLY A 326 0.01 28.98 11.43
N ASP A 327 -0.33 29.58 10.30
CA ASP A 327 -1.62 30.26 10.07
C ASP A 327 -2.83 29.29 10.20
N TYR A 328 -2.60 27.99 9.99
CA TYR A 328 -3.61 26.93 10.06
C TYR A 328 -3.62 26.18 11.41
N GLY A 329 -2.91 26.71 12.45
CA GLY A 329 -2.86 26.10 13.78
C GLY A 329 -1.51 25.47 14.15
N SER A 330 -1.51 24.68 15.22
CA SER A 330 -0.32 23.98 15.69
C SER A 330 -0.18 22.61 15.03
N GLU A 331 1.07 22.21 14.79
CA GLU A 331 1.41 20.91 14.19
C GLU A 331 2.50 20.23 15.00
N VAL A 332 2.36 18.91 15.20
CA VAL A 332 3.42 18.07 15.77
C VAL A 332 3.70 16.92 14.82
N GLU A 333 4.93 16.81 14.37
CA GLU A 333 5.44 15.67 13.61
C GLU A 333 6.45 14.89 14.45
N ILE A 334 6.21 13.61 14.68
CA ILE A 334 7.11 12.69 15.39
C ILE A 334 7.71 11.74 14.38
N LYS A 335 9.02 11.79 14.20
CA LYS A 335 9.78 10.82 13.41
C LYS A 335 10.45 9.83 14.32
N ILE A 336 10.29 8.55 14.04
CA ILE A 336 10.83 7.43 14.77
C ILE A 336 11.72 6.65 13.82
N PHE A 337 12.97 6.45 14.19
CA PHE A 337 13.98 5.74 13.38
C PHE A 337 14.53 4.57 14.17
N LYS A 338 14.50 3.39 13.58
CA LYS A 338 15.24 2.25 14.11
C LYS A 338 16.74 2.48 13.88
N GLU A 339 17.53 2.50 14.95
CA GLU A 339 18.98 2.60 14.82
C GLU A 339 19.54 1.23 14.41
N PHE A 340 20.27 1.21 13.31
CA PHE A 340 21.08 0.04 12.94
C PHE A 340 22.48 0.21 13.53
N GLU A 341 23.01 -0.81 14.21
CA GLU A 341 24.41 -0.79 14.57
C GLU A 341 25.22 -0.60 13.28
N LYS A 342 26.06 0.43 13.24
CA LYS A 342 27.09 0.51 12.21
C LYS A 342 28.05 -0.66 12.45
N ILE A 343 27.97 -1.67 11.56
CA ILE A 343 28.93 -2.76 11.49
C ILE A 343 30.27 -2.20 11.02
#